data_6a70c6483fa99defee8f9faca6d8bf62
#
_entry.id   6a70c6483fa99defee8f9faca6d8bf62
#
_cell.length_a   1.000
_cell.length_b   1.000
_cell.length_c   1.000
_cell.angle_alpha   90.00
_cell.angle_beta   90.00
_cell.angle_gamma   90.00
#
_symmetry.space_group_name_H-M   'P 1'
#
loop_
_entity.id
_entity.type
_entity.pdbx_description
1 polymer ?
#
loop_
_entity_poly.entity_id
_entity_poly.type
_entity_poly.pdbx_seq_one_letter_code
_entity_poly.pdbx_strand_id
1 'polypeptide(L)'
;MIKLVAFDWNGTLLADTRMNLEVSNINFKKYGLKPIKLSEFRQTFDIPISKFWISHGGKIKDISNQAINFHQIYETKVDKCRLRVGSRDLLEWLENVRIKQMIYSNHIAPDIIKQLMRLNIFEYFDEILARSAGEHTQVHFRRAIIPKIA
;
A
#
# COMPACT_ATOMS: atom_id res chain seq x y z
N MET A 1 11.92 24.30 10.21
CA MET A 1 10.73 24.35 9.32
C MET A 1 10.67 23.04 8.52
N ILE A 2 9.55 22.32 8.53
CA ILE A 2 9.33 21.10 7.74
C ILE A 2 9.31 21.48 6.26
N LYS A 3 10.06 20.75 5.43
CA LYS A 3 10.13 20.99 3.98
C LYS A 3 9.57 19.84 3.14
N LEU A 4 9.45 18.67 3.74
CA LEU A 4 8.98 17.44 3.10
C LEU A 4 8.21 16.60 4.11
N VAL A 5 7.10 16.01 3.66
CA VAL A 5 6.36 14.96 4.38
C VAL A 5 6.38 13.69 3.53
N ALA A 6 6.85 12.60 4.12
CA ALA A 6 6.79 11.28 3.52
C ALA A 6 5.64 10.48 4.13
N PHE A 7 4.78 9.95 3.28
CA PHE A 7 3.63 9.13 3.67
C PHE A 7 3.85 7.67 3.31
N ASP A 8 3.54 6.78 4.23
CA ASP A 8 3.26 5.41 3.85
C ASP A 8 1.91 5.33 3.12
N TRP A 9 1.73 4.29 2.29
CA TRP A 9 0.55 4.15 1.45
C TRP A 9 -0.52 3.27 2.11
N ASN A 10 -0.25 1.97 2.22
CA ASN A 10 -1.22 0.99 2.69
C ASN A 10 -1.52 1.15 4.18
N GLY A 11 -2.80 1.22 4.55
CA GLY A 11 -3.22 1.42 5.94
C GLY A 11 -2.99 2.83 6.48
N THR A 12 -2.28 3.69 5.76
CA THR A 12 -1.99 5.09 6.14
C THR A 12 -2.84 6.06 5.34
N LEU A 13 -2.51 6.35 4.08
CA LEU A 13 -3.36 7.17 3.21
C LEU A 13 -4.50 6.36 2.59
N LEU A 14 -4.22 5.12 2.17
CA LEU A 14 -5.22 4.19 1.67
C LEU A 14 -5.90 3.46 2.82
N ALA A 15 -7.22 3.47 2.87
CA ALA A 15 -8.02 2.79 3.90
C ALA A 15 -8.26 1.31 3.52
N ASP A 16 -7.21 0.51 3.39
CA ASP A 16 -7.26 -0.87 2.90
C ASP A 16 -7.11 -1.95 3.99
N THR A 17 -6.94 -1.59 5.26
CA THR A 17 -6.71 -2.55 6.36
C THR A 17 -7.77 -3.65 6.43
N ARG A 18 -9.05 -3.32 6.27
CA ARG A 18 -10.14 -4.32 6.28
C ARG A 18 -10.09 -5.23 5.06
N MET A 19 -9.76 -4.67 3.92
CA MET A 19 -9.60 -5.42 2.68
C MET A 19 -8.38 -6.34 2.76
N ASN A 20 -7.25 -5.89 3.30
CA ASN A 20 -6.08 -6.72 3.55
C ASN A 20 -6.39 -7.90 4.48
N LEU A 21 -7.19 -7.68 5.55
CA LEU A 21 -7.68 -8.78 6.40
C LEU A 21 -8.53 -9.77 5.61
N GLU A 22 -9.46 -9.28 4.77
CA GLU A 22 -10.30 -10.15 3.94
C GLU A 22 -9.46 -10.99 2.99
N VAL A 23 -8.51 -10.39 2.28
CA VAL A 23 -7.58 -11.08 1.38
C VAL A 23 -6.72 -12.09 2.14
N SER A 24 -6.21 -11.72 3.31
CA SER A 24 -5.46 -12.62 4.19
C SER A 24 -6.28 -13.85 4.57
N ASN A 25 -7.53 -13.66 4.98
CA ASN A 25 -8.41 -14.75 5.38
C ASN A 25 -8.80 -15.68 4.22
N ILE A 26 -9.01 -15.12 3.02
CA ILE A 26 -9.22 -15.92 1.80
C ILE A 26 -7.97 -16.78 1.53
N ASN A 27 -6.79 -16.15 1.62
CA ASN A 27 -5.53 -16.83 1.41
C ASN A 27 -5.27 -17.89 2.49
N PHE A 28 -5.50 -17.59 3.76
CA PHE A 28 -5.41 -18.53 4.88
C PHE A 28 -6.29 -19.77 4.65
N LYS A 29 -7.55 -19.55 4.29
CA LYS A 29 -8.50 -20.65 4.01
C LYS A 29 -7.98 -21.56 2.89
N LYS A 30 -7.39 -21.00 1.83
CA LYS A 30 -6.83 -21.80 0.71
C LYS A 30 -5.73 -22.75 1.18
N TYR A 31 -4.97 -22.39 2.21
CA TYR A 31 -3.88 -23.19 2.78
C TYR A 31 -4.27 -23.93 4.07
N GLY A 32 -5.55 -24.01 4.39
CA GLY A 32 -6.06 -24.73 5.56
C GLY A 32 -5.76 -24.05 6.91
N LEU A 33 -5.41 -22.76 6.90
CA LEU A 33 -5.20 -21.97 8.11
C LEU A 33 -6.52 -21.37 8.61
N LYS A 34 -6.58 -21.08 9.91
CA LYS A 34 -7.76 -20.45 10.50
C LYS A 34 -7.86 -18.97 10.14
N PRO A 35 -9.06 -18.47 9.80
CA PRO A 35 -9.26 -17.05 9.62
C PRO A 35 -9.09 -16.30 10.95
N ILE A 36 -8.61 -15.07 10.88
CA ILE A 36 -8.36 -14.20 12.04
C ILE A 36 -9.30 -13.00 12.04
N LYS A 37 -9.46 -12.39 13.22
CA LYS A 37 -10.26 -11.17 13.40
C LYS A 37 -9.43 -9.92 13.17
N LEU A 38 -10.11 -8.78 12.99
CA LEU A 38 -9.43 -7.49 12.76
C LEU A 38 -8.50 -7.08 13.92
N SER A 39 -8.89 -7.36 15.15
CA SER A 39 -8.06 -7.11 16.35
C SER A 39 -6.74 -7.88 16.29
N GLU A 40 -6.81 -9.17 15.96
CA GLU A 40 -5.65 -10.03 15.81
C GLU A 40 -4.78 -9.61 14.63
N PHE A 41 -5.40 -9.31 13.47
CA PHE A 41 -4.68 -8.79 12.31
C PHE A 41 -3.86 -7.54 12.65
N ARG A 42 -4.46 -6.57 13.35
CA ARG A 42 -3.79 -5.33 13.76
C ARG A 42 -2.63 -5.54 14.73
N GLN A 43 -2.68 -6.58 15.54
CA GLN A 43 -1.64 -6.91 16.52
C GLN A 43 -0.50 -7.73 15.92
N THR A 44 -0.79 -8.55 14.92
CA THR A 44 0.14 -9.57 14.40
C THR A 44 0.66 -9.29 13.01
N PHE A 45 0.02 -8.35 12.27
CA PHE A 45 0.49 -7.98 10.94
C PHE A 45 1.89 -7.39 11.01
N ASP A 46 2.82 -7.98 10.26
CA ASP A 46 4.23 -7.59 10.23
C ASP A 46 4.79 -7.67 8.80
N ILE A 47 5.86 -6.94 8.56
CA ILE A 47 6.61 -6.93 7.31
C ILE A 47 8.04 -7.46 7.58
N PRO A 48 8.53 -8.36 6.76
CA PRO A 48 7.92 -8.91 5.54
C PRO A 48 6.72 -9.82 5.83
N ILE A 49 5.76 -9.85 4.92
CA ILE A 49 4.50 -10.60 5.05
C ILE A 49 4.69 -12.10 5.35
N SER A 50 5.87 -12.63 5.02
CA SER A 50 6.26 -14.00 5.37
C SER A 50 6.31 -14.26 6.88
N LYS A 51 6.68 -13.26 7.69
CA LYS A 51 6.64 -13.38 9.16
C LYS A 51 5.20 -13.54 9.65
N PHE A 52 4.31 -12.67 9.16
CA PHE A 52 2.87 -12.76 9.45
C PHE A 52 2.29 -14.11 9.04
N TRP A 53 2.67 -14.63 7.86
CA TRP A 53 2.26 -15.94 7.38
C TRP A 53 2.70 -17.07 8.32
N ILE A 54 3.99 -17.09 8.70
CA ILE A 54 4.56 -18.12 9.57
C ILE A 54 3.95 -18.07 10.98
N SER A 55 3.75 -16.88 11.55
CA SER A 55 3.17 -16.71 12.89
C SER A 55 1.74 -17.27 13.01
N HIS A 56 1.02 -17.41 11.89
CA HIS A 56 -0.32 -18.01 11.84
C HIS A 56 -0.32 -19.48 11.37
N GLY A 57 0.84 -20.15 11.41
CA GLY A 57 0.97 -21.57 11.09
C GLY A 57 1.21 -21.88 9.62
N GLY A 58 1.48 -20.89 8.81
CA GLY A 58 1.85 -21.06 7.40
C GLY A 58 3.20 -21.75 7.25
N LYS A 59 3.36 -22.57 6.22
CA LYS A 59 4.60 -23.33 5.97
C LYS A 59 5.58 -22.53 5.13
N ILE A 60 6.87 -22.64 5.42
CA ILE A 60 7.95 -21.96 4.69
C ILE A 60 7.91 -22.27 3.19
N LYS A 61 7.64 -23.53 2.82
CA LYS A 61 7.56 -23.96 1.41
C LYS A 61 6.47 -23.24 0.61
N ASP A 62 5.45 -22.70 1.27
CA ASP A 62 4.31 -22.07 0.61
C ASP A 62 4.45 -20.55 0.51
N ILE A 63 5.52 -19.94 1.07
CA ILE A 63 5.69 -18.48 1.14
C ILE A 63 5.55 -17.80 -0.23
N SER A 64 6.23 -18.29 -1.25
CA SER A 64 6.19 -17.70 -2.59
C SER A 64 4.81 -17.82 -3.22
N ASN A 65 4.20 -19.00 -3.15
CA ASN A 65 2.89 -19.24 -3.74
C ASN A 65 1.78 -18.45 -3.03
N GLN A 66 1.82 -18.37 -1.69
CA GLN A 66 0.87 -17.59 -0.92
C GLN A 66 1.01 -16.10 -1.22
N ALA A 67 2.23 -15.59 -1.42
CA ALA A 67 2.45 -14.17 -1.73
C ALA A 67 1.88 -13.81 -3.11
N ILE A 68 2.11 -14.65 -4.11
CA ILE A 68 1.52 -14.50 -5.46
C ILE A 68 -0.01 -14.52 -5.37
N ASN A 69 -0.57 -15.51 -4.67
CA ASN A 69 -2.00 -15.65 -4.52
C ASN A 69 -2.64 -14.47 -3.76
N PHE A 70 -1.97 -14.00 -2.70
CA PHE A 70 -2.40 -12.80 -1.97
C PHE A 70 -2.47 -11.60 -2.89
N HIS A 71 -1.40 -11.35 -3.65
CA HIS A 71 -1.34 -10.21 -4.58
C HIS A 71 -2.43 -10.28 -5.65
N GLN A 72 -2.64 -11.45 -6.26
CA GLN A 72 -3.71 -11.65 -7.23
C GLN A 72 -5.10 -11.32 -6.67
N ILE A 73 -5.41 -11.78 -5.46
CA ILE A 73 -6.69 -11.48 -4.80
C ILE A 73 -6.78 -10.00 -4.44
N TYR A 74 -5.68 -9.42 -3.94
CA TYR A 74 -5.61 -8.00 -3.57
C TYR A 74 -5.96 -7.11 -4.77
N GLU A 75 -5.37 -7.35 -5.93
CA GLU A 75 -5.60 -6.58 -7.14
C GLU A 75 -7.07 -6.60 -7.60
N THR A 76 -7.80 -7.68 -7.36
CA THR A 76 -9.22 -7.75 -7.70
C THR A 76 -10.11 -6.89 -6.79
N LYS A 77 -9.59 -6.43 -5.66
CA LYS A 77 -10.37 -5.77 -4.60
C LYS A 77 -9.95 -4.33 -4.32
N VAL A 78 -8.70 -3.99 -4.58
CA VAL A 78 -8.09 -2.70 -4.19
C VAL A 78 -8.82 -1.48 -4.78
N ASP A 79 -9.42 -1.62 -5.95
CA ASP A 79 -10.17 -0.54 -6.59
C ASP A 79 -11.41 -0.09 -5.79
N LYS A 80 -11.87 -0.90 -4.83
CA LYS A 80 -12.94 -0.55 -3.89
C LYS A 80 -12.44 0.27 -2.69
N CYS A 81 -11.14 0.31 -2.46
CA CYS A 81 -10.55 1.07 -1.37
C CYS A 81 -10.60 2.57 -1.64
N ARG A 82 -10.82 3.33 -0.58
CA ARG A 82 -10.89 4.79 -0.59
C ARG A 82 -9.74 5.35 0.24
N LEU A 83 -9.50 6.64 0.14
CA LEU A 83 -8.63 7.34 1.06
C LEU A 83 -9.17 7.26 2.48
N ARG A 84 -8.28 7.26 3.45
CA ARG A 84 -8.63 7.48 4.84
C ARG A 84 -9.24 8.89 4.99
N VAL A 85 -10.21 9.00 5.87
CA VAL A 85 -10.86 10.27 6.17
C VAL A 85 -9.81 11.31 6.57
N GLY A 86 -9.90 12.51 6.01
CA GLY A 86 -8.97 13.62 6.22
C GLY A 86 -7.67 13.56 5.39
N SER A 87 -7.38 12.44 4.69
CA SER A 87 -6.16 12.35 3.87
C SER A 87 -6.13 13.39 2.76
N ARG A 88 -7.22 13.57 2.02
CA ARG A 88 -7.29 14.57 0.94
C ARG A 88 -7.09 15.97 1.47
N ASP A 89 -7.80 16.34 2.53
CA ASP A 89 -7.72 17.67 3.15
C ASP A 89 -6.30 17.97 3.63
N LEU A 90 -5.60 16.96 4.17
CA LEU A 90 -4.20 17.10 4.57
C LEU A 90 -3.28 17.30 3.37
N LEU A 91 -3.45 16.53 2.28
CA LEU A 91 -2.64 16.67 1.07
C LEU A 91 -2.82 18.06 0.44
N GLU A 92 -4.06 18.53 0.34
CA GLU A 92 -4.39 19.87 -0.16
C GLU A 92 -3.79 20.97 0.72
N TRP A 93 -3.89 20.82 2.04
CA TRP A 93 -3.30 21.79 2.97
C TRP A 93 -1.78 21.88 2.80
N LEU A 94 -1.08 20.72 2.71
CA LEU A 94 0.37 20.67 2.50
C LEU A 94 0.79 21.33 1.18
N GLU A 95 0.02 21.10 0.11
CA GLU A 95 0.23 21.75 -1.19
C GLU A 95 0.12 23.28 -1.05
N ASN A 96 -0.95 23.78 -0.38
CA ASN A 96 -1.20 25.19 -0.17
C ASN A 96 -0.08 25.89 0.63
N VAL A 97 0.52 25.19 1.60
CA VAL A 97 1.65 25.75 2.36
C VAL A 97 3.01 25.42 1.74
N ARG A 98 3.03 24.87 0.52
CA ARG A 98 4.22 24.55 -0.28
C ARG A 98 5.20 23.60 0.42
N ILE A 99 4.69 22.64 1.16
CA ILE A 99 5.47 21.52 1.73
C ILE A 99 5.46 20.40 0.71
N LYS A 100 6.63 19.92 0.31
CA LYS A 100 6.78 18.78 -0.59
C LYS A 100 6.20 17.52 0.00
N GLN A 101 5.63 16.68 -0.85
CA GLN A 101 4.97 15.44 -0.44
C GLN A 101 5.56 14.27 -1.22
N MET A 102 5.81 13.16 -0.54
CA MET A 102 6.25 11.93 -1.17
C MET A 102 5.54 10.71 -0.60
N ILE A 103 5.44 9.67 -1.41
CA ILE A 103 5.12 8.32 -0.95
C ILE A 103 6.41 7.58 -0.64
N TYR A 104 6.45 6.91 0.53
CA TYR A 104 7.48 5.95 0.89
C TYR A 104 6.81 4.65 1.28
N SER A 105 6.92 3.60 0.46
CA SER A 105 6.15 2.36 0.67
C SER A 105 6.90 1.11 0.23
N ASN A 106 6.62 -0.01 0.89
CA ASN A 106 7.04 -1.33 0.47
C ASN A 106 6.14 -1.97 -0.60
N HIS A 107 5.08 -1.27 -1.03
CA HIS A 107 4.22 -1.73 -2.11
C HIS A 107 4.86 -1.50 -3.49
N ILE A 108 4.30 -2.11 -4.52
CA ILE A 108 4.83 -2.03 -5.89
C ILE A 108 4.47 -0.67 -6.49
N ALA A 109 5.47 0.05 -7.01
CA ALA A 109 5.30 1.42 -7.50
C ALA A 109 4.25 1.59 -8.62
N PRO A 110 4.18 0.73 -9.65
CA PRO A 110 3.13 0.81 -10.67
C PRO A 110 1.71 0.73 -10.08
N ASP A 111 1.51 -0.12 -9.07
CA ASP A 111 0.19 -0.29 -8.44
C ASP A 111 -0.18 0.95 -7.63
N ILE A 112 0.79 1.54 -6.90
CA ILE A 112 0.58 2.80 -6.18
C ILE A 112 0.19 3.90 -7.17
N ILE A 113 0.92 4.08 -8.26
CA ILE A 113 0.65 5.10 -9.29
C ILE A 113 -0.77 4.92 -9.84
N LYS A 114 -1.15 3.69 -10.21
CA LYS A 114 -2.52 3.38 -10.66
C LYS A 114 -3.58 3.79 -9.65
N GLN A 115 -3.35 3.48 -8.36
CA GLN A 115 -4.27 3.81 -7.27
C GLN A 115 -4.34 5.32 -7.02
N LEU A 116 -3.21 6.04 -7.05
CA LEU A 116 -3.16 7.49 -6.92
C LEU A 116 -3.94 8.20 -8.04
N MET A 117 -3.77 7.73 -9.29
CA MET A 117 -4.52 8.25 -10.44
C MET A 117 -6.01 7.99 -10.30
N ARG A 118 -6.42 6.77 -9.94
CA ARG A 118 -7.83 6.42 -9.70
C ARG A 118 -8.48 7.28 -8.61
N LEU A 119 -7.71 7.63 -7.58
CA LEU A 119 -8.18 8.45 -6.46
C LEU A 119 -8.06 9.95 -6.71
N ASN A 120 -7.53 10.37 -7.88
CA ASN A 120 -7.29 11.77 -8.26
C ASN A 120 -6.47 12.53 -7.21
N ILE A 121 -5.32 11.93 -6.80
CA ILE A 121 -4.38 12.52 -5.84
C ILE A 121 -2.93 12.40 -6.28
N PHE A 122 -2.66 11.85 -7.46
CA PHE A 122 -1.29 11.70 -7.98
C PHE A 122 -0.54 13.04 -8.02
N GLU A 123 -1.24 14.11 -8.36
CA GLU A 123 -0.67 15.46 -8.51
C GLU A 123 -0.15 16.08 -7.20
N TYR A 124 -0.55 15.57 -6.04
CA TYR A 124 -0.04 16.07 -4.76
C TYR A 124 1.39 15.58 -4.44
N PHE A 125 1.88 14.54 -5.11
CA PHE A 125 3.15 13.93 -4.78
C PHE A 125 4.26 14.33 -5.73
N ASP A 126 5.34 14.90 -5.16
CA ASP A 126 6.56 15.24 -5.89
C ASP A 126 7.38 14.00 -6.23
N GLU A 127 7.37 13.00 -5.33
CA GLU A 127 8.19 11.81 -5.42
C GLU A 127 7.45 10.56 -4.91
N ILE A 128 7.77 9.41 -5.50
CA ILE A 128 7.31 8.09 -5.04
C ILE A 128 8.54 7.20 -4.90
N LEU A 129 8.84 6.77 -3.68
CA LEU A 129 9.86 5.78 -3.37
C LEU A 129 9.17 4.49 -2.94
N ALA A 130 9.18 3.49 -3.82
CA ALA A 130 8.47 2.24 -3.65
C ALA A 130 9.23 1.09 -4.31
N ARG A 131 8.77 -0.16 -4.18
CA ARG A 131 9.41 -1.32 -4.79
C ARG A 131 9.19 -1.36 -6.30
N SER A 132 10.19 -1.86 -7.05
CA SER A 132 9.99 -2.24 -8.46
C SER A 132 9.18 -3.53 -8.59
N ALA A 133 8.51 -3.71 -9.72
CA ALA A 133 7.85 -4.98 -10.04
C ALA A 133 8.92 -6.07 -10.26
N GLY A 134 8.82 -7.16 -9.50
CA GLY A 134 9.69 -8.32 -9.64
C GLY A 134 11.05 -8.27 -8.92
N GLU A 135 11.41 -7.17 -8.29
CA GLU A 135 12.68 -7.03 -7.55
C GLU A 135 12.46 -6.56 -6.11
N HIS A 136 13.42 -6.88 -5.22
CA HIS A 136 13.43 -6.37 -3.84
C HIS A 136 14.04 -4.97 -3.72
N THR A 137 14.38 -4.33 -4.84
CA THR A 137 14.95 -2.99 -4.91
C THR A 137 13.87 -1.91 -4.87
N GLN A 138 14.15 -0.83 -4.15
CA GLN A 138 13.29 0.35 -4.19
C GLN A 138 13.56 1.14 -5.46
N VAL A 139 12.51 1.61 -6.10
CA VAL A 139 12.58 2.48 -7.27
C VAL A 139 12.09 3.87 -6.87
N HIS A 140 12.87 4.86 -7.26
CA HIS A 140 12.57 6.26 -7.01
C HIS A 140 11.94 6.87 -8.27
N PHE A 141 10.66 7.21 -8.20
CA PHE A 141 9.99 7.96 -9.24
C PHE A 141 9.91 9.42 -8.83
N ARG A 142 10.55 10.30 -9.62
CA ARG A 142 10.30 11.74 -9.52
C ARG A 142 9.21 12.10 -10.50
N ARG A 143 8.27 12.90 -10.04
CA ARG A 143 7.31 13.55 -10.91
C ARG A 143 8.10 14.38 -11.93
N ALA A 144 8.09 13.98 -13.19
CA ALA A 144 8.49 14.86 -14.26
C ALA A 144 7.55 16.07 -14.20
N ILE A 145 8.11 17.28 -14.20
CA ILE A 145 7.32 18.51 -14.30
C ILE A 145 6.63 18.45 -15.67
N ILE A 146 5.41 17.95 -15.69
CA ILE A 146 4.55 18.12 -16.87
C ILE A 146 4.14 19.58 -16.83
N PRO A 147 4.52 20.39 -17.82
CA PRO A 147 4.04 21.77 -17.88
C PRO A 147 2.52 21.73 -17.83
N LYS A 148 1.92 22.40 -16.85
CA LYS A 148 0.47 22.64 -16.89
C LYS A 148 0.22 23.35 -18.23
N ILE A 149 -0.37 22.64 -19.17
CA ILE A 149 -0.88 23.24 -20.39
C ILE A 149 -1.99 24.17 -19.91
N ALA A 150 -1.75 25.47 -20.06
CA ALA A 150 -2.68 26.54 -19.74
C ALA A 150 -3.91 26.48 -20.65
#